data_52c10a332b5d5b8a1324b4c38a739f51
#
_entry.id   52c10a332b5d5b8a1324b4c38a739f51
#
_cell.length_a   1.000
_cell.length_b   1.000
_cell.length_c   1.000
_cell.angle_alpha   90.00
_cell.angle_beta   90.00
_cell.angle_gamma   90.00
#
_symmetry.space_group_name_H-M   'P 1'
#
loop_
_entity.id
_entity.type
_entity.pdbx_description
1 polymer ?
#
loop_
_entity_poly.entity_id
_entity_poly.type
_entity_poly.pdbx_seq_one_letter_code
_entity_poly.pdbx_strand_id
1 'polypeptide(L)'
;MGSKKYRNKIKTELVTQANAAPVKQNVKTPSSYIFKQTLSRIKQSVVSWRMALHEAEQEWYPQRVKLQQLYQDTVLNAHIEACMNKRKGLTLLKDFGFFSPDGKEDENLTKLFRKSWFKNYINYALDARAYGYSLISLGDIVDDTFPKLNIIPRYNVSPERLTIQHFMYSITGVPFTDPSVKDDYGNRVMDWVSWVPTPSETGVSSCGYGYLYKIGLLEIFLRNLLGQNGDFVQLFSQPYRVGMTSKTEENEREELAQTLEDMGSSGWAILDPTDEIKFLETKLGGSGYEGYDNFEGRLEAKISKVILRHASAMDSTPGKLGNPEDVKEALEEVQKEDNQFFEDHMNEVGIDKFRVLGFNIPVGYEFKFKNDHEEFEHKKKENEVNLEVATIAKTMKEAGMKMDSKYFTERTGIEFEEIKEPAPVKPGFTPKQIDKLKNLYE
;
A
#
# COMPACT_ATOMS: atom_id res chain seq x y z
N MET A 1 -12.95 -29.82 -25.16
CA MET A 1 -12.40 -29.21 -26.40
C MET A 1 -12.99 -27.82 -26.74
N GLY A 2 -14.02 -27.33 -26.05
CA GLY A 2 -14.64 -26.01 -26.32
C GLY A 2 -13.89 -24.81 -25.81
N SER A 3 -13.15 -24.93 -24.70
CA SER A 3 -12.50 -23.79 -24.01
C SER A 3 -11.36 -23.12 -24.81
N LYS A 4 -10.54 -23.86 -25.53
CA LYS A 4 -9.43 -23.29 -26.32
C LYS A 4 -9.92 -22.50 -27.55
N LYS A 5 -11.01 -22.92 -28.19
CA LYS A 5 -11.58 -22.20 -29.35
C LYS A 5 -12.21 -20.85 -28.94
N TYR A 6 -12.86 -20.79 -27.78
CA TYR A 6 -13.46 -19.57 -27.26
C TYR A 6 -12.38 -18.55 -26.86
N ARG A 7 -11.32 -19.01 -26.19
CA ARG A 7 -10.19 -18.18 -25.77
C ARG A 7 -9.41 -17.61 -26.97
N ASN A 8 -9.27 -18.38 -28.05
CA ASN A 8 -8.60 -17.89 -29.27
C ASN A 8 -9.51 -16.91 -30.04
N LYS A 9 -10.84 -17.09 -30.03
CA LYS A 9 -11.76 -16.15 -30.68
C LYS A 9 -11.77 -14.78 -29.99
N ILE A 10 -11.77 -14.76 -28.66
CA ILE A 10 -11.65 -13.52 -27.86
C ILE A 10 -10.28 -12.85 -28.12
N LYS A 11 -9.18 -13.60 -28.17
CA LYS A 11 -7.86 -13.03 -28.51
C LYS A 11 -7.82 -12.44 -29.91
N THR A 12 -8.47 -13.07 -30.88
CA THR A 12 -8.49 -12.57 -32.27
C THR A 12 -9.36 -11.31 -32.38
N GLU A 13 -10.49 -11.23 -31.68
CA GLU A 13 -11.33 -10.04 -31.64
C GLU A 13 -10.64 -8.87 -30.91
N LEU A 14 -9.91 -9.14 -29.81
CA LEU A 14 -9.12 -8.15 -29.09
C LEU A 14 -7.96 -7.58 -29.96
N VAL A 15 -7.26 -8.43 -30.69
CA VAL A 15 -6.18 -7.99 -31.58
C VAL A 15 -6.71 -7.17 -32.75
N THR A 16 -7.91 -7.48 -33.25
CA THR A 16 -8.54 -6.70 -34.33
C THR A 16 -9.03 -5.33 -33.83
N GLN A 17 -9.45 -5.23 -32.57
CA GLN A 17 -9.84 -3.96 -31.96
C GLN A 17 -8.63 -3.09 -31.54
N ALA A 18 -7.49 -3.69 -31.20
CA ALA A 18 -6.27 -2.97 -30.82
C ALA A 18 -5.68 -2.11 -31.98
N ASN A 19 -6.07 -2.40 -33.22
CA ASN A 19 -5.68 -1.63 -34.40
C ASN A 19 -6.72 -0.54 -34.79
N ALA A 20 -7.81 -0.40 -34.03
CA ALA A 20 -8.76 0.66 -34.21
C ALA A 20 -8.20 1.97 -33.61
N ALA A 21 -8.24 3.06 -34.38
CA ALA A 21 -7.82 4.36 -33.89
C ALA A 21 -8.55 4.72 -32.58
N PRO A 22 -7.86 5.37 -31.61
CA PRO A 22 -8.45 5.68 -30.31
C PRO A 22 -9.73 6.50 -30.51
N VAL A 23 -10.84 5.93 -30.08
CA VAL A 23 -12.13 6.60 -30.16
C VAL A 23 -12.14 7.65 -29.04
N LYS A 24 -12.00 8.92 -29.41
CA LYS A 24 -12.26 10.05 -28.51
C LYS A 24 -13.76 10.12 -28.26
N GLN A 25 -14.25 9.47 -27.22
CA GLN A 25 -15.65 9.53 -26.85
C GLN A 25 -15.79 10.11 -25.43
N ASN A 26 -16.75 11.03 -25.28
CA ASN A 26 -17.20 11.44 -23.96
C ASN A 26 -17.88 10.25 -23.30
N VAL A 27 -17.20 9.60 -22.38
CA VAL A 27 -17.72 8.46 -21.64
C VAL A 27 -18.38 8.98 -20.37
N LYS A 28 -19.66 8.65 -20.18
CA LYS A 28 -20.24 8.78 -18.85
C LYS A 28 -19.53 7.80 -17.92
N THR A 29 -18.85 8.34 -16.92
CA THR A 29 -18.22 7.50 -15.91
C THR A 29 -19.30 6.65 -15.22
N PRO A 30 -19.06 5.35 -14.93
CA PRO A 30 -20.04 4.53 -14.22
C PRO A 30 -20.51 5.14 -12.89
N SER A 31 -19.71 6.03 -12.29
CA SER A 31 -20.11 6.85 -11.14
C SER A 31 -21.30 7.78 -11.42
N SER A 32 -21.61 8.10 -12.70
CA SER A 32 -22.79 8.91 -13.03
C SER A 32 -24.13 8.21 -12.80
N TYR A 33 -24.10 6.88 -12.69
CA TYR A 33 -25.30 6.10 -12.35
C TYR A 33 -25.61 6.07 -10.85
N ILE A 34 -24.71 6.61 -10.01
CA ILE A 34 -24.85 6.59 -8.56
C ILE A 34 -25.48 7.90 -8.10
N PHE A 35 -26.59 7.81 -7.40
CA PHE A 35 -27.17 8.97 -6.73
C PHE A 35 -26.37 9.29 -5.47
N LYS A 36 -26.05 10.57 -5.29
CA LYS A 36 -25.36 11.03 -4.08
C LYS A 36 -26.25 10.77 -2.86
N GLN A 37 -25.68 10.08 -1.89
CA GLN A 37 -26.34 9.78 -0.63
C GLN A 37 -25.51 10.27 0.54
N THR A 38 -26.19 10.76 1.59
CA THR A 38 -25.52 11.15 2.83
C THR A 38 -25.30 9.89 3.67
N LEU A 39 -24.02 9.59 3.96
CA LEU A 39 -23.67 8.51 4.86
C LEU A 39 -23.92 8.95 6.30
N SER A 40 -24.75 8.21 7.02
CA SER A 40 -24.86 8.36 8.46
C SER A 40 -23.68 7.65 9.15
N ARG A 41 -22.85 8.44 9.85
CA ARG A 41 -21.75 7.89 10.65
C ARG A 41 -22.29 7.56 12.06
N ILE A 42 -22.70 6.33 12.24
CA ILE A 42 -23.20 5.81 13.51
C ILE A 42 -22.01 5.14 14.22
N LYS A 43 -21.87 5.41 15.52
CA LYS A 43 -20.86 4.74 16.35
C LYS A 43 -21.01 3.21 16.24
N GLN A 44 -19.95 2.56 15.80
CA GLN A 44 -19.93 1.12 15.62
C GLN A 44 -19.73 0.40 16.96
N SER A 45 -20.34 -0.78 17.08
CA SER A 45 -20.26 -1.65 18.23
C SER A 45 -19.92 -3.09 17.81
N VAL A 46 -19.60 -3.95 18.77
CA VAL A 46 -19.39 -5.38 18.52
C VAL A 46 -20.62 -6.04 17.88
N VAL A 47 -21.82 -5.58 18.25
CA VAL A 47 -23.07 -6.09 17.66
C VAL A 47 -23.18 -5.65 16.21
N SER A 48 -22.94 -4.36 15.92
CA SER A 48 -22.98 -3.86 14.53
C SER A 48 -21.93 -4.53 13.65
N TRP A 49 -20.73 -4.85 14.19
CA TRP A 49 -19.70 -5.59 13.50
C TRP A 49 -20.16 -6.99 13.08
N ARG A 50 -20.81 -7.75 13.99
CA ARG A 50 -21.38 -9.08 13.68
C ARG A 50 -22.51 -8.99 12.68
N MET A 51 -23.40 -8.01 12.82
CA MET A 51 -24.51 -7.80 11.90
C MET A 51 -24.04 -7.42 10.49
N ALA A 52 -22.96 -6.66 10.36
CA ALA A 52 -22.38 -6.31 9.07
C ALA A 52 -21.90 -7.54 8.28
N LEU A 53 -21.28 -8.50 9.00
CA LEU A 53 -20.90 -9.76 8.38
C LEU A 53 -22.12 -10.61 8.00
N HIS A 54 -23.08 -10.73 8.92
CA HIS A 54 -24.30 -11.51 8.68
C HIS A 54 -25.06 -11.01 7.43
N GLU A 55 -25.15 -9.67 7.24
CA GLU A 55 -25.76 -9.11 6.03
C GLU A 55 -24.95 -9.35 4.76
N ALA A 56 -23.61 -9.36 4.87
CA ALA A 56 -22.75 -9.65 3.73
C ALA A 56 -22.82 -11.13 3.28
N GLU A 57 -23.16 -12.03 4.22
CA GLU A 57 -23.24 -13.48 3.99
C GLU A 57 -24.68 -14.00 3.76
N GLN A 58 -25.67 -13.11 3.70
CA GLN A 58 -27.05 -13.53 3.45
C GLN A 58 -27.21 -14.23 2.10
N GLU A 59 -27.94 -15.35 2.09
CA GLU A 59 -28.13 -16.17 0.90
C GLU A 59 -28.94 -15.46 -0.20
N TRP A 60 -30.01 -14.77 0.17
CA TRP A 60 -30.94 -14.18 -0.81
C TRP A 60 -30.52 -12.79 -1.31
N TYR A 61 -30.08 -11.94 -0.41
CA TYR A 61 -29.74 -10.55 -0.71
C TYR A 61 -28.47 -10.10 0.03
N PRO A 62 -27.30 -10.68 -0.31
CA PRO A 62 -26.06 -10.27 0.33
C PRO A 62 -25.79 -8.79 0.10
N GLN A 63 -25.52 -8.05 1.19
CA GLN A 63 -25.28 -6.61 1.15
C GLN A 63 -24.03 -6.27 1.97
N ARG A 64 -23.10 -5.58 1.34
CA ARG A 64 -21.86 -5.16 2.02
C ARG A 64 -21.90 -3.73 2.52
N VAL A 65 -23.05 -3.04 2.47
CA VAL A 65 -23.15 -1.63 2.84
C VAL A 65 -22.72 -1.39 4.29
N LYS A 66 -23.25 -2.15 5.25
CA LYS A 66 -22.86 -2.02 6.67
C LYS A 66 -21.40 -2.37 6.89
N LEU A 67 -20.88 -3.36 6.18
CA LEU A 67 -19.48 -3.74 6.24
C LEU A 67 -18.57 -2.60 5.76
N GLN A 68 -18.93 -1.94 4.66
CA GLN A 68 -18.17 -0.79 4.15
C GLN A 68 -18.29 0.45 5.06
N GLN A 69 -19.43 0.65 5.72
CA GLN A 69 -19.59 1.70 6.73
C GLN A 69 -18.69 1.42 7.95
N LEU A 70 -18.63 0.18 8.41
CA LEU A 70 -17.70 -0.24 9.45
C LEU A 70 -16.24 0.08 9.09
N TYR A 71 -15.83 -0.25 7.85
CA TYR A 71 -14.46 0.00 7.39
C TYR A 71 -14.14 1.49 7.34
N GLN A 72 -15.07 2.32 6.87
CA GLN A 72 -14.89 3.77 6.87
C GLN A 72 -14.73 4.36 8.29
N ASP A 73 -15.42 3.78 9.26
CA ASP A 73 -15.27 4.18 10.66
C ASP A 73 -13.94 3.68 11.26
N THR A 74 -13.55 2.46 10.92
CA THR A 74 -12.27 1.84 11.33
C THR A 74 -11.05 2.63 10.86
N VAL A 75 -11.07 3.11 9.63
CA VAL A 75 -9.95 3.87 9.02
C VAL A 75 -9.79 5.27 9.63
N LEU A 76 -10.77 5.79 10.38
CA LEU A 76 -10.60 7.05 11.12
C LEU A 76 -9.58 6.96 12.25
N ASN A 77 -9.20 5.77 12.66
CA ASN A 77 -8.14 5.58 13.64
C ASN A 77 -6.78 5.89 13.04
N ALA A 78 -6.03 6.81 13.65
CA ALA A 78 -4.76 7.31 13.14
C ALA A 78 -3.68 6.22 13.01
N HIS A 79 -3.61 5.28 13.95
CA HIS A 79 -2.67 4.17 13.90
C HIS A 79 -2.95 3.24 12.71
N ILE A 80 -4.23 2.92 12.47
CA ILE A 80 -4.66 2.09 11.34
C ILE A 80 -4.32 2.78 10.02
N GLU A 81 -4.66 4.07 9.89
CA GLU A 81 -4.35 4.84 8.69
C GLU A 81 -2.85 4.90 8.42
N ALA A 82 -2.04 5.13 9.45
CA ALA A 82 -0.58 5.16 9.33
C ALA A 82 -0.02 3.80 8.85
N CYS A 83 -0.48 2.69 9.43
CA CYS A 83 -0.10 1.35 8.99
C CYS A 83 -0.49 1.06 7.53
N MET A 84 -1.72 1.44 7.13
CA MET A 84 -2.20 1.27 5.76
C MET A 84 -1.38 2.10 4.76
N ASN A 85 -1.11 3.36 5.10
CA ASN A 85 -0.31 4.24 4.26
C ASN A 85 1.14 3.76 4.15
N LYS A 86 1.73 3.26 5.24
CA LYS A 86 3.05 2.63 5.23
C LYS A 86 3.07 1.44 4.27
N ARG A 87 2.12 0.51 4.38
CA ARG A 87 2.01 -0.67 3.53
C ARG A 87 1.91 -0.31 2.05
N LYS A 88 0.96 0.55 1.69
CA LYS A 88 0.79 0.98 0.30
C LYS A 88 1.99 1.76 -0.22
N GLY A 89 2.59 2.60 0.63
CA GLY A 89 3.77 3.38 0.29
C GLY A 89 4.96 2.52 -0.15
N LEU A 90 5.15 1.35 0.44
CA LEU A 90 6.21 0.42 0.04
C LEU A 90 6.10 0.01 -1.44
N THR A 91 4.89 -0.30 -1.92
CA THR A 91 4.65 -0.66 -3.33
C THR A 91 4.62 0.56 -4.24
N LEU A 92 4.00 1.68 -3.81
CA LEU A 92 3.90 2.91 -4.64
C LEU A 92 5.23 3.60 -4.90
N LEU A 93 6.25 3.33 -4.09
CA LEU A 93 7.61 3.85 -4.27
C LEU A 93 8.48 2.95 -5.16
N LYS A 94 8.04 1.71 -5.44
CA LYS A 94 8.74 0.82 -6.34
C LYS A 94 8.66 1.32 -7.79
N ASP A 95 9.78 1.22 -8.49
CA ASP A 95 9.80 1.41 -9.94
C ASP A 95 9.20 0.20 -10.65
N PHE A 96 8.64 0.42 -11.83
CA PHE A 96 8.00 -0.62 -12.62
C PHE A 96 8.36 -0.47 -14.10
N GLY A 97 8.10 -1.50 -14.87
CA GLY A 97 8.29 -1.49 -16.31
C GLY A 97 7.37 -2.46 -17.04
N PHE A 98 7.26 -2.24 -18.34
CA PHE A 98 6.65 -3.18 -19.26
C PHE A 98 7.75 -3.94 -19.99
N PHE A 99 7.69 -5.26 -19.94
CA PHE A 99 8.72 -6.14 -20.48
C PHE A 99 8.17 -6.95 -21.66
N SER A 100 8.98 -7.05 -22.71
CA SER A 100 8.69 -7.91 -23.85
C SER A 100 8.83 -9.40 -23.45
N PRO A 101 8.34 -10.34 -24.27
CA PRO A 101 8.54 -11.77 -24.05
C PRO A 101 10.01 -12.20 -23.95
N ASP A 102 10.91 -11.41 -24.52
CA ASP A 102 12.36 -11.62 -24.46
C ASP A 102 12.99 -11.07 -23.18
N GLY A 103 12.19 -10.54 -22.24
CA GLY A 103 12.63 -9.98 -20.97
C GLY A 103 13.24 -8.57 -21.05
N LYS A 104 13.15 -7.90 -22.21
CA LYS A 104 13.64 -6.52 -22.37
C LYS A 104 12.56 -5.51 -22.02
N GLU A 105 12.94 -4.47 -21.25
CA GLU A 105 12.04 -3.37 -20.93
C GLU A 105 11.79 -2.49 -22.17
N ASP A 106 10.51 -2.11 -22.36
CA ASP A 106 10.12 -1.05 -23.29
C ASP A 106 9.99 0.28 -22.54
N GLU A 107 11.07 1.08 -22.61
CA GLU A 107 11.11 2.37 -21.91
C GLU A 107 10.06 3.37 -22.43
N ASN A 108 9.68 3.32 -23.70
CA ASN A 108 8.70 4.26 -24.27
C ASN A 108 7.30 3.96 -23.71
N LEU A 109 6.95 2.67 -23.67
CA LEU A 109 5.69 2.23 -23.06
C LEU A 109 5.69 2.50 -21.56
N THR A 110 6.79 2.20 -20.86
CA THR A 110 6.93 2.47 -19.42
C THR A 110 6.75 3.97 -19.12
N LYS A 111 7.34 4.87 -19.91
CA LYS A 111 7.19 6.34 -19.76
C LYS A 111 5.74 6.80 -19.90
N LEU A 112 4.95 6.15 -20.77
CA LEU A 112 3.54 6.47 -20.95
C LEU A 112 2.73 6.22 -19.68
N PHE A 113 3.08 5.20 -18.89
CA PHE A 113 2.43 4.84 -17.64
C PHE A 113 3.05 5.51 -16.40
N ARG A 114 4.27 6.07 -16.47
CA ARG A 114 4.89 6.84 -15.37
C ARG A 114 4.24 8.20 -15.13
N LYS A 115 2.89 8.23 -15.12
CA LYS A 115 2.08 9.42 -14.88
C LYS A 115 1.29 9.27 -13.58
N SER A 116 0.83 10.38 -13.01
CA SER A 116 0.11 10.40 -11.71
C SER A 116 -1.16 9.55 -11.72
N TRP A 117 -1.88 9.49 -12.84
CA TRP A 117 -3.10 8.69 -12.95
C TRP A 117 -2.83 7.20 -12.69
N PHE A 118 -1.71 6.67 -13.18
CA PHE A 118 -1.38 5.27 -13.00
C PHE A 118 -0.97 4.95 -11.56
N LYS A 119 -0.25 5.88 -10.90
CA LYS A 119 0.01 5.76 -9.45
C LYS A 119 -1.29 5.74 -8.64
N ASN A 120 -2.28 6.57 -9.02
CA ASN A 120 -3.60 6.53 -8.41
C ASN A 120 -4.31 5.21 -8.68
N TYR A 121 -4.16 4.65 -9.89
CA TYR A 121 -4.70 3.34 -10.24
C TYR A 121 -4.11 2.24 -9.35
N ILE A 122 -2.79 2.20 -9.19
CA ILE A 122 -2.11 1.26 -8.27
C ILE A 122 -2.64 1.45 -6.84
N ASN A 123 -2.71 2.69 -6.36
CA ASN A 123 -3.18 2.98 -5.01
C ASN A 123 -4.61 2.47 -4.78
N TYR A 124 -5.53 2.69 -5.72
CA TYR A 124 -6.90 2.20 -5.63
C TYR A 124 -6.99 0.68 -5.77
N ALA A 125 -6.14 0.07 -6.58
CA ALA A 125 -6.07 -1.39 -6.69
C ALA A 125 -5.59 -2.03 -5.38
N LEU A 126 -4.56 -1.48 -4.75
CA LEU A 126 -4.04 -1.96 -3.45
C LEU A 126 -5.05 -1.83 -2.32
N ASP A 127 -5.97 -0.85 -2.39
CA ASP A 127 -7.07 -0.75 -1.43
C ASP A 127 -7.93 -2.02 -1.38
N ALA A 128 -7.96 -2.81 -2.46
CA ALA A 128 -8.68 -4.08 -2.46
C ALA A 128 -8.22 -5.02 -1.34
N ARG A 129 -6.93 -5.01 -1.00
CA ARG A 129 -6.36 -5.81 0.11
C ARG A 129 -6.99 -5.44 1.46
N ALA A 130 -7.31 -4.16 1.65
CA ALA A 130 -7.91 -3.65 2.87
C ALA A 130 -9.42 -3.90 2.93
N TYR A 131 -10.13 -3.57 1.86
CA TYR A 131 -11.58 -3.54 1.80
C TYR A 131 -12.22 -4.80 1.19
N GLY A 132 -11.39 -5.74 0.68
CA GLY A 132 -11.83 -6.96 0.01
C GLY A 132 -11.94 -6.80 -1.51
N TYR A 133 -12.24 -5.62 -2.01
CA TYR A 133 -12.30 -5.31 -3.44
C TYR A 133 -12.12 -3.82 -3.72
N SER A 134 -11.79 -3.54 -4.97
CA SER A 134 -11.86 -2.19 -5.53
C SER A 134 -12.50 -2.24 -6.91
N LEU A 135 -13.42 -1.33 -7.18
CA LEU A 135 -13.97 -1.08 -8.50
C LEU A 135 -13.57 0.32 -8.93
N ILE A 136 -12.69 0.40 -9.92
CA ILE A 136 -12.07 1.64 -10.36
C ILE A 136 -12.76 2.07 -11.66
N SER A 137 -13.28 3.30 -11.68
CA SER A 137 -13.79 3.94 -12.89
C SER A 137 -12.65 4.69 -13.57
N LEU A 138 -12.34 4.35 -14.81
CA LEU A 138 -11.25 4.96 -15.57
C LEU A 138 -11.61 6.38 -16.04
N GLY A 139 -12.88 6.58 -16.46
CA GLY A 139 -13.31 7.86 -17.02
C GLY A 139 -12.81 8.11 -18.43
N ASP A 140 -12.88 9.37 -18.90
CA ASP A 140 -12.45 9.74 -20.25
C ASP A 140 -10.94 9.70 -20.42
N ILE A 141 -10.46 9.37 -21.62
CA ILE A 141 -9.06 9.48 -21.99
C ILE A 141 -8.77 10.86 -22.56
N VAL A 142 -7.78 11.55 -22.00
CA VAL A 142 -7.29 12.83 -22.49
C VAL A 142 -5.75 12.77 -22.52
N ASP A 143 -5.16 12.98 -23.69
CA ASP A 143 -3.70 12.96 -23.89
C ASP A 143 -3.00 11.71 -23.28
N ASP A 144 -3.53 10.54 -23.60
CA ASP A 144 -3.09 9.24 -23.06
C ASP A 144 -3.05 9.18 -21.53
N THR A 145 -4.01 9.82 -20.89
CA THR A 145 -4.20 9.81 -19.43
C THR A 145 -5.66 9.63 -19.08
N PHE A 146 -5.92 9.22 -17.84
CA PHE A 146 -7.26 9.16 -17.26
C PHE A 146 -7.42 10.23 -16.16
N PRO A 147 -7.72 11.50 -16.52
CA PRO A 147 -7.78 12.58 -15.54
C PRO A 147 -8.94 12.44 -14.55
N LYS A 148 -9.98 11.69 -14.92
CA LYS A 148 -11.19 11.44 -14.10
C LYS A 148 -11.17 10.07 -13.43
N LEU A 149 -10.02 9.38 -13.41
CA LEU A 149 -9.88 8.09 -12.73
C LEU A 149 -10.28 8.24 -11.26
N ASN A 150 -11.20 7.41 -10.81
CA ASN A 150 -11.70 7.44 -9.44
C ASN A 150 -12.20 6.05 -9.00
N ILE A 151 -12.31 5.85 -7.70
CA ILE A 151 -12.92 4.66 -7.15
C ILE A 151 -14.45 4.81 -7.12
N ILE A 152 -15.16 3.77 -7.51
CA ILE A 152 -16.61 3.72 -7.31
C ILE A 152 -16.88 3.48 -5.83
N PRO A 153 -17.77 4.27 -5.19
CA PRO A 153 -18.05 4.08 -3.77
C PRO A 153 -18.42 2.64 -3.46
N ARG A 154 -17.65 2.01 -2.56
CA ARG A 154 -17.76 0.57 -2.29
C ARG A 154 -19.14 0.14 -1.78
N TYR A 155 -19.87 1.04 -1.10
CA TYR A 155 -21.23 0.79 -0.65
C TYR A 155 -22.27 0.76 -1.79
N ASN A 156 -21.90 1.21 -3.00
CA ASN A 156 -22.71 1.10 -4.21
C ASN A 156 -22.31 -0.09 -5.10
N VAL A 157 -21.38 -0.93 -4.66
CA VAL A 157 -20.96 -2.13 -5.40
C VAL A 157 -21.48 -3.35 -4.68
N SER A 158 -22.18 -4.21 -5.43
CA SER A 158 -22.55 -5.56 -4.96
C SER A 158 -21.60 -6.58 -5.60
N PRO A 159 -20.57 -7.03 -4.88
CA PRO A 159 -19.60 -8.00 -5.41
C PRO A 159 -20.25 -9.32 -5.81
N GLU A 160 -21.20 -9.80 -5.04
CA GLU A 160 -21.88 -11.08 -5.24
C GLU A 160 -22.70 -11.11 -6.53
N ARG A 161 -23.18 -9.94 -6.98
CA ARG A 161 -23.94 -9.76 -8.21
C ARG A 161 -23.15 -9.14 -9.34
N LEU A 162 -21.92 -8.67 -9.06
CA LEU A 162 -21.09 -7.93 -10.01
C LEU A 162 -21.82 -6.72 -10.62
N THR A 163 -22.56 -5.97 -9.77
CA THR A 163 -23.37 -4.82 -10.18
C THR A 163 -23.01 -3.55 -9.42
N ILE A 164 -23.16 -2.41 -10.13
CA ILE A 164 -23.11 -1.07 -9.54
C ILE A 164 -24.55 -0.68 -9.20
N GLN A 165 -24.83 -0.48 -7.94
CA GLN A 165 -26.16 -0.12 -7.44
C GLN A 165 -26.37 1.40 -7.52
N HIS A 166 -27.56 1.83 -7.92
CA HIS A 166 -27.92 3.26 -7.98
C HIS A 166 -27.99 3.88 -6.57
N PHE A 167 -28.53 3.12 -5.61
CA PHE A 167 -28.65 3.49 -4.21
C PHE A 167 -28.02 2.40 -3.32
N MET A 168 -27.60 2.78 -2.14
CA MET A 168 -27.26 1.81 -1.09
C MET A 168 -28.48 0.91 -0.82
N TYR A 169 -28.23 -0.39 -0.59
CA TYR A 169 -29.28 -1.40 -0.39
C TYR A 169 -30.21 -1.64 -1.58
N SER A 170 -29.90 -1.11 -2.77
CA SER A 170 -30.67 -1.42 -3.97
C SER A 170 -30.47 -2.88 -4.38
N ILE A 171 -31.55 -3.51 -4.84
CA ILE A 171 -31.50 -4.84 -5.42
C ILE A 171 -31.11 -4.78 -6.89
N THR A 172 -31.45 -3.65 -7.54
CA THR A 172 -31.18 -3.41 -8.96
C THR A 172 -29.91 -2.61 -9.14
N GLY A 173 -29.17 -2.89 -10.19
CA GLY A 173 -27.93 -2.20 -10.53
C GLY A 173 -27.51 -2.47 -11.96
N VAL A 174 -26.44 -1.81 -12.38
CA VAL A 174 -25.84 -1.99 -13.71
C VAL A 174 -24.75 -3.04 -13.61
N PRO A 175 -24.84 -4.18 -14.31
CA PRO A 175 -23.79 -5.17 -14.38
C PRO A 175 -22.52 -4.57 -15.01
N PHE A 176 -21.37 -4.78 -14.38
CA PHE A 176 -20.11 -4.24 -14.87
C PHE A 176 -19.17 -5.29 -15.49
N THR A 177 -19.60 -6.56 -15.53
CA THR A 177 -18.86 -7.67 -16.17
C THR A 177 -19.56 -8.21 -17.42
N ASP A 178 -20.78 -7.77 -17.67
CA ASP A 178 -21.58 -8.23 -18.82
C ASP A 178 -21.20 -7.41 -20.08
N PRO A 179 -20.67 -8.07 -21.14
CA PRO A 179 -20.29 -7.40 -22.38
C PRO A 179 -21.49 -6.83 -23.17
N SER A 180 -22.71 -7.23 -22.88
CA SER A 180 -23.93 -6.75 -23.53
C SER A 180 -24.37 -5.40 -22.98
N VAL A 181 -23.95 -5.04 -21.75
CA VAL A 181 -24.36 -3.82 -21.08
C VAL A 181 -23.56 -2.63 -21.62
N LYS A 182 -24.29 -1.68 -22.19
CA LYS A 182 -23.72 -0.46 -22.77
C LYS A 182 -24.20 0.78 -22.00
N ASP A 183 -23.36 1.81 -22.02
CA ASP A 183 -23.74 3.14 -21.55
C ASP A 183 -24.62 3.89 -22.56
N ASP A 184 -25.05 5.11 -22.20
CA ASP A 184 -25.88 5.96 -23.07
C ASP A 184 -25.20 6.36 -24.40
N TYR A 185 -23.89 6.15 -24.51
CA TYR A 185 -23.09 6.45 -25.72
C TYR A 185 -22.77 5.21 -26.54
N GLY A 186 -23.23 4.03 -26.10
CA GLY A 186 -23.02 2.75 -26.77
C GLY A 186 -21.71 2.03 -26.41
N ASN A 187 -20.93 2.56 -25.46
CA ASN A 187 -19.71 1.91 -24.99
C ASN A 187 -20.04 0.82 -23.96
N ARG A 188 -19.29 -0.27 -23.96
CA ARG A 188 -19.46 -1.33 -22.98
C ARG A 188 -19.00 -0.86 -21.61
N VAL A 189 -19.87 -0.95 -20.61
CA VAL A 189 -19.56 -0.52 -19.23
C VAL A 189 -18.32 -1.25 -18.69
N MET A 190 -18.18 -2.56 -18.99
CA MET A 190 -17.07 -3.37 -18.55
C MET A 190 -15.68 -2.87 -19.00
N ASP A 191 -15.59 -2.16 -20.11
CA ASP A 191 -14.30 -1.68 -20.62
C ASP A 191 -13.77 -0.48 -19.80
N TRP A 192 -14.68 0.31 -19.22
CA TRP A 192 -14.38 1.54 -18.49
C TRP A 192 -14.29 1.39 -16.97
N VAL A 193 -14.43 0.18 -16.47
CA VAL A 193 -14.24 -0.14 -15.05
C VAL A 193 -13.20 -1.23 -14.89
N SER A 194 -12.39 -1.13 -13.85
CA SER A 194 -11.45 -2.16 -13.47
C SER A 194 -11.88 -2.79 -12.15
N TRP A 195 -12.19 -4.07 -12.20
CA TRP A 195 -12.55 -4.87 -11.04
C TRP A 195 -11.32 -5.55 -10.47
N VAL A 196 -11.00 -5.22 -9.20
CA VAL A 196 -9.85 -5.75 -8.48
C VAL A 196 -10.37 -6.48 -7.23
N PRO A 197 -10.65 -7.78 -7.28
CA PRO A 197 -11.08 -8.57 -6.15
C PRO A 197 -9.88 -9.12 -5.36
N THR A 198 -10.06 -9.37 -4.07
CA THR A 198 -9.21 -10.28 -3.32
C THR A 198 -9.79 -11.70 -3.36
N PRO A 199 -8.99 -12.75 -3.14
CA PRO A 199 -9.49 -14.11 -3.03
C PRO A 199 -10.59 -14.22 -1.98
N SER A 200 -11.66 -14.97 -2.29
CA SER A 200 -12.76 -15.21 -1.36
C SER A 200 -12.32 -16.12 -0.21
N GLU A 201 -12.60 -15.70 1.01
CA GLU A 201 -12.28 -16.48 2.22
C GLU A 201 -13.28 -17.65 2.43
N THR A 202 -14.49 -17.50 1.92
CA THR A 202 -15.58 -18.51 2.09
C THR A 202 -15.83 -19.35 0.84
N GLY A 203 -15.29 -18.93 -0.32
CA GLY A 203 -15.54 -19.57 -1.61
C GLY A 203 -16.95 -19.31 -2.19
N VAL A 204 -17.83 -18.63 -1.45
CA VAL A 204 -19.21 -18.32 -1.87
C VAL A 204 -19.28 -16.98 -2.59
N SER A 205 -18.53 -16.00 -2.11
CA SER A 205 -18.50 -14.65 -2.68
C SER A 205 -17.46 -14.51 -3.80
N SER A 206 -17.67 -13.57 -4.72
CA SER A 206 -16.72 -13.25 -5.80
C SER A 206 -15.43 -12.58 -5.31
N CYS A 207 -15.39 -12.14 -4.06
CA CYS A 207 -14.21 -11.54 -3.44
C CYS A 207 -14.20 -11.74 -1.92
N GLY A 208 -13.04 -11.52 -1.30
CA GLY A 208 -12.84 -11.57 0.15
C GLY A 208 -13.45 -10.36 0.89
N TYR A 209 -13.24 -10.33 2.20
CA TYR A 209 -13.64 -9.22 3.07
C TYR A 209 -12.51 -8.22 3.30
N GLY A 210 -11.28 -8.58 2.97
CA GLY A 210 -10.10 -7.80 3.26
C GLY A 210 -9.69 -7.83 4.75
N TYR A 211 -8.55 -7.20 5.07
CA TYR A 211 -8.06 -7.24 6.46
C TYR A 211 -8.78 -6.27 7.40
N LEU A 212 -9.46 -5.24 6.89
CA LEU A 212 -10.22 -4.28 7.73
C LEU A 212 -11.33 -4.95 8.53
N TYR A 213 -11.92 -6.04 8.03
CA TYR A 213 -12.89 -6.82 8.77
C TYR A 213 -12.33 -7.33 10.10
N LYS A 214 -11.11 -7.89 10.08
CA LYS A 214 -10.42 -8.41 11.27
C LYS A 214 -10.01 -7.30 12.22
N ILE A 215 -9.62 -6.15 11.69
CA ILE A 215 -9.17 -4.98 12.45
C ILE A 215 -10.34 -4.22 13.08
N GLY A 216 -11.50 -4.17 12.42
CA GLY A 216 -12.65 -3.41 12.89
C GLY A 216 -13.08 -3.76 14.31
N LEU A 217 -13.00 -5.04 14.70
CA LEU A 217 -13.27 -5.46 16.07
C LEU A 217 -12.23 -4.90 17.07
N LEU A 218 -10.95 -4.95 16.70
CA LEU A 218 -9.85 -4.43 17.55
C LEU A 218 -9.97 -2.92 17.72
N GLU A 219 -10.34 -2.21 16.66
CA GLU A 219 -10.55 -0.77 16.66
C GLU A 219 -11.73 -0.37 17.58
N ILE A 220 -12.85 -1.11 17.54
CA ILE A 220 -13.98 -0.85 18.43
C ILE A 220 -13.56 -0.94 19.90
N PHE A 221 -12.73 -1.94 20.27
CA PHE A 221 -12.19 -2.04 21.62
C PHE A 221 -11.22 -0.90 21.93
N LEU A 222 -10.33 -0.57 21.02
CA LEU A 222 -9.34 0.50 21.20
C LEU A 222 -10.02 1.85 21.45
N ARG A 223 -11.02 2.21 20.65
CA ARG A 223 -11.78 3.46 20.78
C ARG A 223 -12.56 3.53 22.10
N ASN A 224 -13.17 2.43 22.52
CA ASN A 224 -13.87 2.38 23.81
C ASN A 224 -12.88 2.50 24.97
N LEU A 225 -11.71 1.90 24.87
CA LEU A 225 -10.65 1.99 25.86
C LEU A 225 -10.15 3.43 26.03
N LEU A 226 -9.89 4.13 24.94
CA LEU A 226 -9.47 5.54 24.96
C LEU A 226 -10.51 6.43 25.64
N GLY A 227 -11.80 6.20 25.39
CA GLY A 227 -12.88 6.90 26.08
C GLY A 227 -12.86 6.64 27.59
N GLN A 228 -12.77 5.37 28.01
CA GLN A 228 -12.70 4.98 29.40
C GLN A 228 -11.44 5.50 30.10
N ASN A 229 -10.30 5.51 29.45
CA ASN A 229 -9.07 6.09 29.97
C ASN A 229 -9.21 7.61 30.18
N GLY A 230 -9.86 8.32 29.25
CA GLY A 230 -10.17 9.74 29.40
C GLY A 230 -11.05 10.01 30.61
N ASP A 231 -12.12 9.24 30.80
CA ASP A 231 -12.99 9.34 31.97
C ASP A 231 -12.22 9.03 33.28
N PHE A 232 -11.37 8.00 33.26
CA PHE A 232 -10.53 7.63 34.40
C PHE A 232 -9.56 8.77 34.77
N VAL A 233 -8.90 9.36 33.81
CA VAL A 233 -7.98 10.49 34.04
C VAL A 233 -8.73 11.70 34.59
N GLN A 234 -9.94 12.01 34.11
CA GLN A 234 -10.74 13.10 34.64
C GLN A 234 -11.16 12.87 36.10
N LEU A 235 -11.54 11.63 36.40
CA LEU A 235 -12.02 11.29 37.77
C LEU A 235 -10.87 11.20 38.76
N PHE A 236 -9.74 10.66 38.42
CA PHE A 236 -8.66 10.32 39.36
C PHE A 236 -7.45 11.25 39.30
N SER A 237 -7.32 12.09 38.28
CA SER A 237 -6.22 13.08 38.23
C SER A 237 -6.46 14.30 39.12
N GLN A 238 -7.72 14.55 39.51
CA GLN A 238 -8.05 15.64 40.39
C GLN A 238 -8.35 15.07 41.79
N PRO A 239 -7.61 15.50 42.83
CA PRO A 239 -7.85 15.02 44.19
C PRO A 239 -9.25 15.39 44.66
N TYR A 240 -10.00 14.42 45.14
CA TYR A 240 -11.27 14.69 45.83
C TYR A 240 -11.00 15.51 47.09
N ARG A 241 -11.80 16.56 47.30
CA ARG A 241 -11.74 17.41 48.49
C ARG A 241 -12.77 16.98 49.46
N VAL A 242 -12.35 16.64 50.65
CA VAL A 242 -13.25 16.27 51.73
C VAL A 242 -13.14 17.29 52.85
N GLY A 243 -14.19 18.04 53.06
CA GLY A 243 -14.32 18.93 54.24
C GLY A 243 -14.93 18.17 55.39
N MET A 244 -14.27 18.11 56.55
CA MET A 244 -14.84 17.56 57.77
C MET A 244 -15.29 18.67 58.67
N THR A 245 -16.56 18.64 59.10
CA THR A 245 -17.10 19.63 60.05
C THR A 245 -18.04 18.95 61.05
N SER A 246 -17.91 19.34 62.31
CA SER A 246 -18.85 18.95 63.39
C SER A 246 -19.96 19.98 63.59
N LYS A 247 -19.98 21.02 62.72
CA LYS A 247 -20.99 22.07 62.83
C LYS A 247 -22.28 21.62 62.18
N THR A 248 -23.40 21.85 62.91
CA THR A 248 -24.73 21.43 62.53
C THR A 248 -25.54 22.55 61.88
N GLU A 249 -25.07 23.82 61.97
CA GLU A 249 -25.76 24.97 61.39
C GLU A 249 -25.58 25.01 59.85
N GLU A 250 -26.73 25.20 59.23
CA GLU A 250 -26.80 25.16 57.71
C GLU A 250 -25.94 26.24 57.07
N ASN A 251 -25.90 27.44 57.61
CA ASN A 251 -25.10 28.56 57.11
C ASN A 251 -23.58 28.26 57.12
N GLU A 252 -23.08 27.61 58.17
CA GLU A 252 -21.66 27.29 58.30
C GLU A 252 -21.25 26.12 57.40
N ARG A 253 -22.18 25.23 57.07
CA ARG A 253 -21.99 24.16 56.07
C ARG A 253 -22.00 24.72 54.65
N GLU A 254 -22.85 25.73 54.38
CA GLU A 254 -22.86 26.43 53.09
C GLU A 254 -21.56 27.21 52.84
N GLU A 255 -21.03 27.90 53.86
CA GLU A 255 -19.73 28.59 53.75
C GLU A 255 -18.59 27.59 53.43
N LEU A 256 -18.59 26.43 54.07
CA LEU A 256 -17.58 25.39 53.75
C LEU A 256 -17.79 24.81 52.38
N ALA A 257 -19.03 24.59 51.94
CA ALA A 257 -19.37 24.14 50.59
C ALA A 257 -18.85 25.13 49.53
N GLN A 258 -19.10 26.43 49.76
CA GLN A 258 -18.68 27.49 48.85
C GLN A 258 -17.15 27.62 48.80
N THR A 259 -16.49 27.45 49.98
CA THR A 259 -15.01 27.41 49.98
C THR A 259 -14.44 26.22 49.20
N LEU A 260 -15.06 25.05 49.31
CA LEU A 260 -14.64 23.87 48.54
C LEU A 260 -14.91 24.01 47.04
N GLU A 261 -16.01 24.68 46.67
CA GLU A 261 -16.37 24.99 45.29
C GLU A 261 -15.41 26.00 44.66
N ASP A 262 -15.06 27.06 45.38
CA ASP A 262 -14.13 28.11 44.95
C ASP A 262 -12.68 27.60 44.77
N MET A 263 -12.34 26.49 45.40
CA MET A 263 -11.02 25.85 45.22
C MET A 263 -10.81 25.19 43.81
N GLY A 264 -11.85 25.11 42.99
CA GLY A 264 -11.78 24.62 41.61
C GLY A 264 -12.80 23.51 41.29
N SER A 265 -12.68 22.96 40.07
CA SER A 265 -13.67 22.04 39.48
C SER A 265 -13.65 20.57 39.97
N SER A 266 -12.83 20.25 40.96
CA SER A 266 -12.78 18.89 41.53
C SER A 266 -14.04 18.58 42.34
N GLY A 267 -14.45 17.31 42.31
CA GLY A 267 -15.56 16.85 43.21
C GLY A 267 -15.21 17.07 44.66
N TRP A 268 -16.20 17.49 45.45
CA TRP A 268 -16.04 17.69 46.86
C TRP A 268 -17.22 17.08 47.66
N ALA A 269 -16.97 16.79 48.91
CA ALA A 269 -17.98 16.31 49.86
C ALA A 269 -17.72 16.91 51.24
N ILE A 270 -18.82 17.19 51.98
CA ILE A 270 -18.76 17.58 53.37
C ILE A 270 -19.26 16.40 54.21
N LEU A 271 -18.43 15.97 55.13
CA LEU A 271 -18.71 14.84 56.02
C LEU A 271 -18.73 15.27 57.47
N ASP A 272 -19.55 14.58 58.28
CA ASP A 272 -19.41 14.65 59.73
C ASP A 272 -18.17 13.87 60.19
N PRO A 273 -17.51 14.24 61.30
CA PRO A 273 -16.30 13.56 61.77
C PRO A 273 -16.49 12.08 62.08
N THR A 274 -17.76 11.63 62.19
CA THR A 274 -18.13 10.22 62.37
C THR A 274 -18.39 9.48 61.08
N ASP A 275 -18.51 10.22 59.97
CA ASP A 275 -18.75 9.63 58.65
C ASP A 275 -17.42 9.41 57.95
N GLU A 276 -17.24 8.26 57.37
CA GLU A 276 -16.05 7.91 56.61
C GLU A 276 -16.47 7.47 55.21
N ILE A 277 -16.07 8.24 54.17
CA ILE A 277 -16.13 7.76 52.79
C ILE A 277 -14.83 7.01 52.53
N LYS A 278 -14.91 5.69 52.47
CA LYS A 278 -13.82 4.86 51.97
C LYS A 278 -13.94 4.77 50.46
N PHE A 279 -13.10 5.48 49.76
CA PHE A 279 -12.80 5.07 48.39
C PHE A 279 -12.14 3.71 48.47
N LEU A 280 -12.80 2.68 47.95
CA LEU A 280 -12.14 1.41 47.68
C LEU A 280 -11.11 1.68 46.57
N GLU A 281 -10.01 2.32 46.93
CA GLU A 281 -8.82 2.26 46.15
C GLU A 281 -8.46 0.78 46.05
N THR A 282 -8.78 0.18 44.89
CA THR A 282 -8.08 -1.03 44.53
C THR A 282 -6.61 -0.71 44.75
N LYS A 283 -5.92 -1.51 45.56
CA LYS A 283 -4.48 -1.37 45.89
C LYS A 283 -3.55 -1.40 44.65
N LEU A 284 -4.05 -0.97 43.54
CA LEU A 284 -3.38 -0.70 42.24
C LEU A 284 -2.83 0.74 42.26
N GLY A 285 -2.16 1.11 43.37
CA GLY A 285 -1.51 2.42 43.48
C GLY A 285 -0.67 2.70 42.25
N GLY A 286 -1.10 3.66 41.43
CA GLY A 286 -0.43 4.07 40.19
C GLY A 286 -0.57 3.12 39.01
N SER A 287 -0.96 1.86 39.17
CA SER A 287 -0.99 0.85 38.10
C SER A 287 -2.29 0.81 37.27
N GLY A 288 -3.32 1.56 37.67
CA GLY A 288 -4.56 1.66 36.90
C GLY A 288 -4.30 2.23 35.47
N TYR A 289 -3.53 3.30 35.39
CA TYR A 289 -3.12 3.91 34.15
C TYR A 289 -2.27 2.97 33.30
N GLU A 290 -1.29 2.28 33.90
CA GLU A 290 -0.46 1.29 33.21
C GLU A 290 -1.29 0.14 32.60
N GLY A 291 -2.42 -0.22 33.22
CA GLY A 291 -3.35 -1.21 32.70
C GLY A 291 -3.98 -0.79 31.39
N TYR A 292 -4.42 0.46 31.28
CA TYR A 292 -4.98 1.04 30.06
C TYR A 292 -3.93 1.16 28.96
N ASP A 293 -2.75 1.70 29.30
CA ASP A 293 -1.64 1.89 28.37
C ASP A 293 -1.11 0.55 27.80
N ASN A 294 -0.93 -0.45 28.67
CA ASN A 294 -0.55 -1.80 28.24
C ASN A 294 -1.60 -2.45 27.33
N PHE A 295 -2.90 -2.22 27.59
CA PHE A 295 -3.95 -2.81 26.77
C PHE A 295 -4.06 -2.11 25.43
N GLU A 296 -3.91 -0.79 25.39
CA GLU A 296 -3.82 0.01 24.16
C GLU A 296 -2.66 -0.49 23.28
N GLY A 297 -1.44 -0.53 23.82
CA GLY A 297 -0.27 -1.01 23.08
C GLY A 297 -0.41 -2.45 22.56
N ARG A 298 -1.12 -3.33 23.29
CA ARG A 298 -1.42 -4.70 22.81
C ARG A 298 -2.40 -4.71 21.66
N LEU A 299 -3.40 -3.83 21.64
CA LEU A 299 -4.36 -3.71 20.54
C LEU A 299 -3.68 -3.15 19.29
N GLU A 300 -2.89 -2.09 19.44
CA GLU A 300 -2.10 -1.49 18.34
C GLU A 300 -1.09 -2.48 17.76
N ALA A 301 -0.38 -3.23 18.61
CA ALA A 301 0.52 -4.28 18.17
C ALA A 301 -0.20 -5.39 17.38
N LYS A 302 -1.43 -5.76 17.77
CA LYS A 302 -2.24 -6.71 17.00
C LYS A 302 -2.67 -6.15 15.66
N ILE A 303 -3.09 -4.87 15.61
CA ILE A 303 -3.44 -4.16 14.38
C ILE A 303 -2.24 -4.12 13.43
N SER A 304 -1.07 -3.71 13.94
CA SER A 304 0.17 -3.69 13.18
C SER A 304 0.54 -5.06 12.61
N LYS A 305 0.39 -6.15 13.41
CA LYS A 305 0.61 -7.52 12.94
C LYS A 305 -0.30 -7.93 11.79
N VAL A 306 -1.56 -7.49 11.79
CA VAL A 306 -2.49 -7.81 10.70
C VAL A 306 -2.14 -7.06 9.42
N ILE A 307 -1.75 -5.77 9.53
CA ILE A 307 -1.48 -4.92 8.36
C ILE A 307 -0.06 -5.13 7.83
N LEU A 308 0.93 -5.12 8.74
CA LEU A 308 2.36 -5.08 8.42
C LEU A 308 3.12 -6.36 8.76
N ARG A 309 2.40 -7.39 9.23
CA ARG A 309 2.96 -8.69 9.70
C ARG A 309 3.95 -8.59 10.86
N HIS A 310 4.22 -7.40 11.36
CA HIS A 310 5.11 -7.17 12.49
C HIS A 310 4.50 -6.22 13.52
N ALA A 311 4.70 -6.51 14.82
CA ALA A 311 4.08 -5.75 15.91
C ALA A 311 4.63 -4.33 16.03
N SER A 312 5.93 -4.16 15.85
CA SER A 312 6.66 -2.91 16.09
C SER A 312 7.10 -2.23 14.79
N ALA A 313 6.46 -2.52 13.66
CA ALA A 313 6.85 -1.94 12.36
C ALA A 313 6.62 -0.41 12.29
N MET A 314 5.85 0.15 13.21
CA MET A 314 5.58 1.59 13.34
C MET A 314 6.29 2.24 14.53
N ASP A 315 6.81 1.45 15.48
CA ASP A 315 7.44 1.97 16.68
C ASP A 315 8.94 2.19 16.47
N SER A 316 9.41 3.38 16.85
CA SER A 316 10.83 3.73 16.84
C SER A 316 11.46 3.72 18.24
N THR A 317 10.82 3.09 19.22
CA THR A 317 11.26 3.16 20.63
C THR A 317 12.56 2.37 20.82
N PRO A 318 13.68 3.03 21.17
CA PRO A 318 14.94 2.36 21.43
C PRO A 318 14.78 1.36 22.59
N GLY A 319 15.15 0.09 22.38
CA GLY A 319 15.15 -0.95 23.41
C GLY A 319 13.93 -1.87 23.45
N LYS A 320 12.85 -1.58 22.73
CA LYS A 320 11.70 -2.50 22.51
C LYS A 320 11.74 -3.21 21.15
N LEU A 321 12.70 -2.90 20.35
CA LEU A 321 12.87 -3.46 19.02
C LEU A 321 13.40 -4.89 19.15
N GLY A 322 12.62 -5.84 18.62
CA GLY A 322 13.18 -7.02 18.02
C GLY A 322 14.23 -6.61 16.98
N ASN A 323 15.05 -7.56 16.55
CA ASN A 323 16.09 -7.33 15.56
C ASN A 323 15.55 -6.42 14.42
N PRO A 324 16.18 -5.28 14.11
CA PRO A 324 15.73 -4.40 13.01
C PRO A 324 15.64 -5.12 11.66
N GLU A 325 16.42 -6.20 11.49
CA GLU A 325 16.38 -7.05 10.31
C GLU A 325 15.04 -7.79 10.17
N ASP A 326 14.47 -8.29 11.27
CA ASP A 326 13.18 -8.99 11.25
C ASP A 326 12.03 -8.05 10.81
N VAL A 327 12.09 -6.78 11.25
CA VAL A 327 11.12 -5.76 10.83
C VAL A 327 11.24 -5.48 9.33
N LYS A 328 12.47 -5.36 8.84
CA LYS A 328 12.76 -5.10 7.43
C LYS A 328 12.29 -6.27 6.58
N GLU A 329 12.62 -7.50 6.96
CA GLU A 329 12.21 -8.71 6.27
C GLU A 329 10.68 -8.83 6.19
N ALA A 330 9.97 -8.62 7.31
CA ALA A 330 8.51 -8.64 7.32
C ALA A 330 7.88 -7.57 6.39
N LEU A 331 8.45 -6.36 6.32
CA LEU A 331 7.99 -5.32 5.42
C LEU A 331 8.30 -5.64 3.95
N GLU A 332 9.44 -6.24 3.65
CA GLU A 332 9.82 -6.71 2.32
C GLU A 332 8.90 -7.83 1.83
N GLU A 333 8.52 -8.77 2.70
CA GLU A 333 7.54 -9.80 2.38
C GLU A 333 6.18 -9.22 2.03
N VAL A 334 5.69 -8.28 2.85
CA VAL A 334 4.41 -7.58 2.60
C VAL A 334 4.45 -6.83 1.28
N GLN A 335 5.55 -6.12 1.00
CA GLN A 335 5.74 -5.41 -0.26
C GLN A 335 5.74 -6.36 -1.46
N LYS A 336 6.46 -7.49 -1.35
CA LYS A 336 6.54 -8.49 -2.41
C LYS A 336 5.17 -9.09 -2.73
N GLU A 337 4.38 -9.37 -1.68
CA GLU A 337 3.02 -9.90 -1.84
C GLU A 337 2.07 -8.88 -2.49
N ASP A 338 2.15 -7.61 -2.11
CA ASP A 338 1.32 -6.54 -2.69
C ASP A 338 1.75 -6.22 -4.13
N ASN A 339 3.04 -6.29 -4.43
CA ASN A 339 3.56 -6.18 -5.80
C ASN A 339 3.01 -7.31 -6.67
N GLN A 340 3.14 -8.56 -6.22
CA GLN A 340 2.64 -9.73 -6.94
C GLN A 340 1.13 -9.63 -7.19
N PHE A 341 0.37 -9.24 -6.17
CA PHE A 341 -1.09 -9.04 -6.29
C PHE A 341 -1.45 -8.05 -7.40
N PHE A 342 -0.71 -6.95 -7.50
CA PHE A 342 -0.95 -5.96 -8.55
C PHE A 342 -0.45 -6.41 -9.92
N GLU A 343 0.71 -7.07 -9.98
CA GLU A 343 1.26 -7.66 -11.22
C GLU A 343 0.31 -8.68 -11.84
N ASP A 344 -0.22 -9.60 -11.01
CA ASP A 344 -1.19 -10.61 -11.44
C ASP A 344 -2.45 -9.94 -12.03
N HIS A 345 -2.99 -8.93 -11.32
CA HIS A 345 -4.14 -8.18 -11.82
C HIS A 345 -3.85 -7.48 -13.14
N MET A 346 -2.68 -6.84 -13.26
CA MET A 346 -2.29 -6.14 -14.50
C MET A 346 -2.09 -7.10 -15.65
N ASN A 347 -1.43 -8.23 -15.42
CA ASN A 347 -1.09 -9.18 -16.47
C ASN A 347 -2.29 -10.01 -16.92
N GLU A 348 -3.22 -10.30 -16.00
CA GLU A 348 -4.43 -11.07 -16.33
C GLU A 348 -5.52 -10.23 -16.99
N VAL A 349 -5.75 -9.00 -16.52
CA VAL A 349 -6.89 -8.17 -16.92
C VAL A 349 -6.48 -6.77 -17.37
N GLY A 350 -5.57 -6.13 -16.66
CA GLY A 350 -5.25 -4.70 -16.84
C GLY A 350 -4.69 -4.38 -18.22
N ILE A 351 -3.69 -5.13 -18.67
CA ILE A 351 -3.04 -4.92 -19.98
C ILE A 351 -4.04 -5.07 -21.13
N ASP A 352 -4.87 -6.11 -21.12
CA ASP A 352 -5.86 -6.33 -22.16
C ASP A 352 -6.93 -5.22 -22.16
N LYS A 353 -7.31 -4.73 -20.99
CA LYS A 353 -8.22 -3.60 -20.84
C LYS A 353 -7.63 -2.31 -21.41
N PHE A 354 -6.42 -1.95 -21.04
CA PHE A 354 -5.76 -0.75 -21.60
C PHE A 354 -5.55 -0.85 -23.10
N ARG A 355 -5.29 -2.04 -23.61
CA ARG A 355 -5.21 -2.30 -25.06
C ARG A 355 -6.55 -2.04 -25.77
N VAL A 356 -7.67 -2.47 -25.18
CA VAL A 356 -9.02 -2.19 -25.70
C VAL A 356 -9.31 -0.69 -25.69
N LEU A 357 -8.83 0.03 -24.69
CA LEU A 357 -9.01 1.48 -24.55
C LEU A 357 -8.07 2.31 -25.46
N GLY A 358 -7.21 1.65 -26.25
CA GLY A 358 -6.40 2.32 -27.27
C GLY A 358 -4.93 2.52 -26.93
N PHE A 359 -4.46 2.01 -25.79
CA PHE A 359 -3.02 1.99 -25.51
C PHE A 359 -2.34 0.93 -26.37
N ASN A 360 -1.28 1.34 -27.09
CA ASN A 360 -0.54 0.45 -27.98
C ASN A 360 0.42 -0.46 -27.18
N ILE A 361 -0.13 -1.46 -26.51
CA ILE A 361 0.64 -2.46 -25.75
C ILE A 361 0.71 -3.73 -26.59
N PRO A 362 1.91 -4.16 -27.06
CA PRO A 362 2.06 -5.37 -27.86
C PRO A 362 1.60 -6.63 -27.11
N VAL A 363 1.19 -7.65 -27.87
CA VAL A 363 0.75 -8.92 -27.29
C VAL A 363 1.95 -9.66 -26.70
N GLY A 364 1.78 -10.21 -25.48
CA GLY A 364 2.82 -10.94 -24.77
C GLY A 364 3.70 -10.06 -23.87
N TYR A 365 3.46 -8.75 -23.82
CA TYR A 365 4.12 -7.89 -22.86
C TYR A 365 3.57 -8.13 -21.45
N GLU A 366 4.44 -8.07 -20.45
CA GLU A 366 4.13 -8.22 -19.03
C GLU A 366 4.48 -6.96 -18.26
N PHE A 367 3.68 -6.64 -17.27
CA PHE A 367 3.96 -5.60 -16.29
C PHE A 367 4.70 -6.23 -15.10
N LYS A 368 5.81 -5.63 -14.66
CA LYS A 368 6.56 -6.07 -13.47
C LYS A 368 7.09 -4.87 -12.69
N PHE A 369 7.08 -4.98 -11.35
CA PHE A 369 7.86 -4.09 -10.51
C PHE A 369 9.34 -4.47 -10.58
N LYS A 370 10.22 -3.46 -10.60
CA LYS A 370 11.67 -3.69 -10.64
C LYS A 370 12.15 -4.13 -9.26
N ASN A 371 12.86 -5.24 -9.22
CA ASN A 371 13.47 -5.72 -7.99
C ASN A 371 14.87 -5.11 -7.83
N ASP A 372 15.02 -4.12 -6.94
CA ASP A 372 16.31 -3.48 -6.67
C ASP A 372 17.38 -4.51 -6.24
N HIS A 373 16.96 -5.62 -5.61
CA HIS A 373 17.84 -6.72 -5.22
C HIS A 373 18.34 -7.51 -6.44
N GLU A 374 17.49 -7.79 -7.41
CA GLU A 374 17.89 -8.49 -8.65
C GLU A 374 18.77 -7.59 -9.51
N GLU A 375 18.47 -6.30 -9.62
CA GLU A 375 19.35 -5.34 -10.30
C GLU A 375 20.70 -5.20 -9.62
N PHE A 376 20.72 -5.18 -8.28
CA PHE A 376 21.97 -5.10 -7.51
C PHE A 376 22.76 -6.39 -7.61
N GLU A 377 22.11 -7.55 -7.50
CA GLU A 377 22.73 -8.86 -7.71
C GLU A 377 23.24 -9.03 -9.15
N HIS A 378 22.46 -8.56 -10.14
CA HIS A 378 22.88 -8.59 -11.55
C HIS A 378 24.10 -7.68 -11.78
N LYS A 379 24.05 -6.44 -11.29
CA LYS A 379 25.19 -5.50 -11.35
C LYS A 379 26.39 -6.02 -10.56
N LYS A 380 26.18 -6.70 -9.43
CA LYS A 380 27.24 -7.31 -8.66
C LYS A 380 27.89 -8.47 -9.42
N LYS A 381 27.09 -9.35 -10.01
CA LYS A 381 27.59 -10.43 -10.89
C LYS A 381 28.30 -9.89 -12.12
N GLU A 382 27.76 -8.85 -12.76
CA GLU A 382 28.40 -8.15 -13.86
C GLU A 382 29.77 -7.57 -13.42
N ASN A 383 29.83 -6.90 -12.29
CA ASN A 383 31.05 -6.35 -11.73
C ASN A 383 32.06 -7.46 -11.33
N GLU A 384 31.60 -8.59 -10.81
CA GLU A 384 32.44 -9.76 -10.52
C GLU A 384 33.02 -10.34 -11.80
N VAL A 385 32.21 -10.52 -12.86
CA VAL A 385 32.67 -10.95 -14.18
C VAL A 385 33.66 -9.96 -14.79
N ASN A 386 33.40 -8.67 -14.67
CA ASN A 386 34.30 -7.62 -15.17
C ASN A 386 35.63 -7.61 -14.41
N LEU A 387 35.62 -7.86 -13.09
CA LEU A 387 36.80 -7.98 -12.26
C LEU A 387 37.62 -9.24 -12.62
N GLU A 388 36.95 -10.38 -12.84
CA GLU A 388 37.59 -11.61 -13.29
C GLU A 388 38.25 -11.41 -14.66
N VAL A 389 37.56 -10.80 -15.60
CA VAL A 389 38.10 -10.50 -16.94
C VAL A 389 39.30 -9.56 -16.86
N ALA A 390 39.24 -8.53 -16.00
CA ALA A 390 40.37 -7.62 -15.78
C ALA A 390 41.58 -8.35 -15.13
N THR A 391 41.31 -9.27 -14.22
CA THR A 391 42.35 -10.08 -13.55
C THR A 391 43.00 -11.05 -14.56
N ILE A 392 42.22 -11.70 -15.42
CA ILE A 392 42.71 -12.55 -16.49
C ILE A 392 43.56 -11.75 -17.43
N ALA A 393 43.12 -10.54 -17.85
CA ALA A 393 43.90 -9.65 -18.74
C ALA A 393 45.26 -9.27 -18.12
N LYS A 394 45.28 -8.95 -16.82
CA LYS A 394 46.52 -8.62 -16.11
C LYS A 394 47.47 -9.83 -16.06
N THR A 395 46.95 -10.98 -15.70
CA THR A 395 47.78 -12.23 -15.60
C THR A 395 48.33 -12.66 -16.94
N MET A 396 47.53 -12.55 -18.02
CA MET A 396 47.98 -12.88 -19.34
C MET A 396 49.03 -11.88 -19.85
N LYS A 397 48.90 -10.59 -19.54
CA LYS A 397 49.91 -9.58 -19.86
C LYS A 397 51.21 -9.84 -19.11
N GLU A 398 51.14 -10.21 -17.85
CA GLU A 398 52.31 -10.60 -17.03
C GLU A 398 52.98 -11.88 -17.58
N ALA A 399 52.21 -12.81 -18.14
CA ALA A 399 52.72 -14.01 -18.81
C ALA A 399 53.24 -13.75 -20.25
N GLY A 400 53.26 -12.50 -20.72
CA GLY A 400 53.78 -12.12 -22.03
C GLY A 400 52.83 -12.40 -23.19
N MET A 401 51.54 -12.70 -22.89
CA MET A 401 50.54 -12.97 -23.93
C MET A 401 49.74 -11.69 -24.24
N LYS A 402 49.45 -11.44 -25.49
CA LYS A 402 48.53 -10.38 -25.95
C LYS A 402 47.13 -10.97 -26.15
N MET A 403 46.13 -10.32 -25.55
CA MET A 403 44.74 -10.63 -25.85
C MET A 403 44.11 -9.57 -26.74
N ASP A 404 43.16 -9.96 -27.61
CA ASP A 404 42.46 -9.07 -28.49
C ASP A 404 41.46 -8.19 -27.74
N SER A 405 41.45 -6.87 -27.97
CA SER A 405 40.52 -5.90 -27.40
C SER A 405 39.05 -6.26 -27.65
N LYS A 406 38.78 -6.89 -28.82
CA LYS A 406 37.42 -7.35 -29.15
C LYS A 406 36.86 -8.37 -28.18
N TYR A 407 37.68 -9.28 -27.69
CA TYR A 407 37.26 -10.25 -26.67
C TYR A 407 36.77 -9.60 -25.38
N PHE A 408 37.43 -8.52 -24.96
CA PHE A 408 37.02 -7.77 -23.77
C PHE A 408 35.76 -7.00 -24.00
N THR A 409 35.62 -6.33 -25.14
CA THR A 409 34.41 -5.58 -25.51
C THR A 409 33.20 -6.49 -25.63
N GLU A 410 33.32 -7.67 -26.23
CA GLU A 410 32.24 -8.63 -26.36
C GLU A 410 31.80 -9.22 -24.99
N ARG A 411 32.76 -9.39 -24.08
CA ARG A 411 32.47 -10.02 -22.78
C ARG A 411 32.03 -9.07 -21.69
N THR A 412 32.49 -7.82 -21.71
CA THR A 412 32.20 -6.80 -20.69
C THR A 412 31.24 -5.72 -21.16
N GLY A 413 30.98 -5.61 -22.48
CA GLY A 413 30.20 -4.52 -23.06
C GLY A 413 30.87 -3.14 -22.98
N ILE A 414 32.12 -3.07 -22.50
CA ILE A 414 32.88 -1.83 -22.36
C ILE A 414 33.82 -1.71 -23.54
N GLU A 415 33.82 -0.57 -24.25
CA GLU A 415 34.76 -0.31 -25.33
C GLU A 415 36.18 -0.10 -24.76
N PHE A 416 37.14 -0.88 -25.27
CA PHE A 416 38.56 -0.78 -24.91
C PHE A 416 39.36 -0.29 -26.12
N GLU A 417 40.16 0.74 -25.91
CA GLU A 417 41.19 1.16 -26.88
C GLU A 417 42.55 0.60 -26.47
N GLU A 418 43.27 0.07 -27.44
CA GLU A 418 44.67 -0.36 -27.20
C GLU A 418 45.55 0.88 -26.92
N ILE A 419 46.16 0.89 -25.75
CA ILE A 419 47.22 1.88 -25.47
C ILE A 419 48.41 1.55 -26.39
N LYS A 420 48.65 2.37 -27.40
CA LYS A 420 49.86 2.27 -28.20
C LYS A 420 51.07 2.44 -27.30
N GLU A 421 51.86 1.41 -27.13
CA GLU A 421 53.10 1.52 -26.37
C GLU A 421 53.92 2.68 -27.01
N PRO A 422 54.47 3.61 -26.19
CA PRO A 422 55.35 4.63 -26.71
C PRO A 422 56.52 3.94 -27.46
N ALA A 423 56.76 4.38 -28.71
CA ALA A 423 57.84 3.81 -29.48
C ALA A 423 59.13 3.79 -28.65
N PRO A 424 59.93 2.69 -28.69
CA PRO A 424 61.12 2.58 -27.87
C PRO A 424 62.02 3.82 -28.16
N VAL A 425 62.25 4.60 -27.09
CA VAL A 425 63.17 5.73 -27.18
C VAL A 425 64.53 5.19 -27.56
N LYS A 426 64.93 5.41 -28.81
CA LYS A 426 66.26 5.07 -29.25
C LYS A 426 67.24 5.76 -28.31
N PRO A 427 68.25 5.07 -27.74
CA PRO A 427 69.23 5.71 -26.87
C PRO A 427 69.89 6.85 -27.67
N GLY A 428 69.74 8.06 -27.11
CA GLY A 428 69.93 9.35 -27.81
C GLY A 428 71.36 9.78 -28.10
N PHE A 429 72.32 8.85 -28.18
CA PHE A 429 73.65 9.21 -28.63
C PHE A 429 74.22 8.12 -29.56
N THR A 430 74.53 8.54 -30.78
CA THR A 430 75.24 7.71 -31.69
C THR A 430 76.70 7.61 -31.27
N PRO A 431 77.42 6.51 -31.56
CA PRO A 431 78.85 6.36 -31.15
C PRO A 431 79.70 7.56 -31.56
N LYS A 432 79.41 8.25 -32.67
CA LYS A 432 80.07 9.48 -33.11
C LYS A 432 79.79 10.72 -32.21
N GLN A 433 78.68 10.72 -31.53
CA GLN A 433 78.38 11.82 -30.59
C GLN A 433 79.05 11.59 -29.22
N ILE A 434 79.25 10.34 -28.83
CA ILE A 434 79.96 9.96 -27.61
C ILE A 434 81.46 10.29 -27.79
N ASP A 435 82.05 10.04 -28.95
CA ASP A 435 83.46 10.42 -29.26
C ASP A 435 83.66 11.93 -29.33
N LYS A 436 82.66 12.69 -29.77
CA LYS A 436 82.74 14.16 -29.68
C LYS A 436 82.68 14.73 -28.30
N LEU A 437 81.94 14.07 -27.37
CA LEU A 437 81.86 14.46 -25.99
C LEU A 437 83.12 14.04 -25.22
N LYS A 438 83.83 12.98 -25.59
CA LYS A 438 85.13 12.59 -25.02
C LYS A 438 86.22 13.59 -25.36
N ASN A 439 86.23 14.06 -26.62
CA ASN A 439 87.24 15.06 -27.04
C ASN A 439 86.97 16.48 -26.53
N LEU A 440 85.94 16.73 -25.79
CA LEU A 440 85.65 18.01 -25.11
C LEU A 440 86.04 18.06 -23.66
N TYR A 441 86.52 16.92 -23.13
CA TYR A 441 86.97 16.76 -21.74
C TYR A 441 88.44 16.32 -21.61
N GLU A 442 89.22 16.22 -22.70
CA GLU A 442 90.64 16.25 -22.77
C GLU A 442 91.08 17.70 -23.20
#